data_cfa019bb8afb1e9e977d04e694321cd8
#
_entry.id   cfa019bb8afb1e9e977d04e694321cd8
#
_cell.length_a   1.000
_cell.length_b   1.000
_cell.length_c   1.000
_cell.angle_alpha   90.00
_cell.angle_beta   90.00
_cell.angle_gamma   90.00
#
_symmetry.space_group_name_H-M   'P 1'
#
loop_
_entity.id
_entity.type
_entity.pdbx_description
1 polymer ?
#
loop_
_entity_poly.entity_id
_entity_poly.type
_entity_poly.pdbx_seq_one_letter_code
_entity_poly.pdbx_strand_id
1 'polypeptide(L)'
;MTSPVRILFVDDEERILRSLALQFRRQYEVITESDPLRALERLKEESVQIIVSDQRMPRMSGAELLARSREVAPECLRILLTGYSDLDAAVEALNNGGIFRYLTKPWDPQEMAFTLRQAAEIAERQASAPVTAATSDLAAPLNLLLLDDDPETLHCVEAFCQAGGHRLMRAHNLSEALVTLNLEPVDLLVSDLKLGGEDMAPLLKSLAQAHPRLLSLVVTPFRDTQALLKLINEAQIFRYLPKPIRRGLFEKGLKAAAEQAFLWRSRPLDLVPRAAEVPKEAGENQRVGSILGMLARLRERMIA
;
A
#
# COMPACT_ATOMS: atom_id res chain seq x y z
N MET A 1 -21.81 -6.99 21.07
CA MET A 1 -22.13 -6.33 19.80
C MET A 1 -20.95 -5.44 19.47
N THR A 2 -20.23 -5.70 18.37
CA THR A 2 -19.16 -4.83 17.91
C THR A 2 -19.77 -3.48 17.50
N SER A 3 -19.16 -2.37 17.96
CA SER A 3 -19.59 -1.03 17.54
C SER A 3 -19.48 -0.92 16.02
N PRO A 4 -20.39 -0.24 15.34
CA PRO A 4 -20.33 -0.06 13.89
C PRO A 4 -19.03 0.65 13.50
N VAL A 5 -18.47 0.24 12.37
CA VAL A 5 -17.25 0.89 11.82
C VAL A 5 -17.58 2.34 11.49
N ARG A 6 -16.73 3.27 11.95
CA ARG A 6 -16.85 4.71 11.70
C ARG A 6 -16.05 5.10 10.48
N ILE A 7 -16.70 5.80 9.56
CA ILE A 7 -16.10 6.32 8.33
C ILE A 7 -16.21 7.84 8.33
N LEU A 8 -15.07 8.52 8.21
CA LEU A 8 -15.01 9.96 8.03
C LEU A 8 -14.83 10.29 6.54
N PHE A 9 -15.84 10.90 5.93
CA PHE A 9 -15.74 11.47 4.58
C PHE A 9 -15.36 12.94 4.65
N VAL A 10 -14.32 13.33 3.89
CA VAL A 10 -13.83 14.70 3.82
C VAL A 10 -13.82 15.17 2.37
N ASP A 11 -14.63 16.19 2.07
CA ASP A 11 -14.77 16.76 0.72
C ASP A 11 -15.36 18.17 0.87
N ASP A 12 -14.80 19.20 0.21
CA ASP A 12 -15.30 20.58 0.33
C ASP A 12 -16.67 20.77 -0.33
N GLU A 13 -17.12 19.83 -1.15
CA GLU A 13 -18.44 19.83 -1.75
C GLU A 13 -19.48 19.14 -0.83
N GLU A 14 -20.26 19.91 -0.09
CA GLU A 14 -21.32 19.37 0.78
C GLU A 14 -22.32 18.45 0.07
N ARG A 15 -22.55 18.64 -1.24
CA ARG A 15 -23.44 17.77 -2.02
C ARG A 15 -22.91 16.35 -2.10
N ILE A 16 -21.59 16.22 -2.30
CA ILE A 16 -20.88 14.93 -2.30
C ILE A 16 -21.00 14.28 -0.93
N LEU A 17 -20.69 15.01 0.13
CA LEU A 17 -20.80 14.52 1.51
C LEU A 17 -22.20 14.01 1.85
N ARG A 18 -23.24 14.75 1.47
CA ARG A 18 -24.65 14.32 1.68
C ARG A 18 -24.97 13.04 0.90
N SER A 19 -24.50 12.93 -0.34
CA SER A 19 -24.71 11.72 -1.16
C SER A 19 -24.04 10.50 -0.54
N LEU A 20 -22.78 10.62 -0.14
CA LEU A 20 -22.02 9.55 0.52
C LEU A 20 -22.67 9.15 1.87
N ALA A 21 -23.07 10.12 2.67
CA ALA A 21 -23.76 9.85 3.93
C ALA A 21 -25.07 9.09 3.70
N LEU A 22 -25.89 9.50 2.74
CA LEU A 22 -27.15 8.80 2.42
C LEU A 22 -26.92 7.38 1.94
N GLN A 23 -25.88 7.16 1.14
CA GLN A 23 -25.55 5.86 0.57
C GLN A 23 -25.08 4.87 1.64
N PHE A 24 -24.23 5.31 2.60
CA PHE A 24 -23.51 4.40 3.49
C PHE A 24 -24.01 4.38 4.95
N ARG A 25 -24.85 5.33 5.40
CA ARG A 25 -25.34 5.44 6.80
C ARG A 25 -26.09 4.22 7.33
N ARG A 26 -26.57 3.31 6.47
CA ARG A 26 -27.26 2.09 6.89
C ARG A 26 -26.28 0.97 7.28
N GLN A 27 -25.05 1.05 6.81
CA GLN A 27 -24.03 0.01 6.98
C GLN A 27 -22.94 0.45 7.96
N TYR A 28 -22.65 1.76 8.03
CA TYR A 28 -21.56 2.34 8.80
C TYR A 28 -22.04 3.56 9.61
N GLU A 29 -21.29 3.89 10.65
CA GLU A 29 -21.41 5.19 11.31
C GLU A 29 -20.68 6.23 10.47
N VAL A 30 -21.41 7.04 9.73
CA VAL A 30 -20.85 7.99 8.77
C VAL A 30 -20.72 9.36 9.41
N ILE A 31 -19.51 9.88 9.40
CA ILE A 31 -19.12 11.24 9.79
C ILE A 31 -18.74 11.99 8.52
N THR A 32 -19.17 13.23 8.39
CA THR A 32 -18.81 14.09 7.24
C THR A 32 -18.18 15.37 7.72
N GLU A 33 -17.16 15.84 7.00
CA GLU A 33 -16.48 17.10 7.31
C GLU A 33 -16.06 17.80 6.02
N SER A 34 -16.34 19.09 5.92
CA SER A 34 -15.98 19.88 4.73
C SER A 34 -14.64 20.62 4.88
N ASP A 35 -14.13 20.68 6.09
CA ASP A 35 -12.86 21.33 6.42
C ASP A 35 -11.79 20.31 6.81
N PRO A 36 -10.70 20.16 6.06
CA PRO A 36 -9.66 19.20 6.36
C PRO A 36 -8.96 19.44 7.71
N LEU A 37 -8.91 20.69 8.21
CA LEU A 37 -8.35 20.98 9.53
C LEU A 37 -9.25 20.42 10.65
N ARG A 38 -10.58 20.60 10.54
CA ARG A 38 -11.52 20.01 11.46
C ARG A 38 -11.56 18.49 11.39
N ALA A 39 -11.33 17.91 10.19
CA ALA A 39 -11.22 16.48 10.06
C ALA A 39 -10.05 15.92 10.89
N LEU A 40 -8.89 16.62 10.95
CA LEU A 40 -7.77 16.24 11.82
C LEU A 40 -8.11 16.36 13.31
N GLU A 41 -8.86 17.37 13.71
CA GLU A 41 -9.33 17.52 15.11
C GLU A 41 -10.23 16.35 15.49
N ARG A 42 -11.21 16.01 14.64
CA ARG A 42 -12.09 14.85 14.87
C ARG A 42 -11.31 13.54 15.01
N LEU A 43 -10.30 13.32 14.19
CA LEU A 43 -9.46 12.12 14.28
C LEU A 43 -8.69 12.01 15.61
N LYS A 44 -8.45 13.13 16.31
CA LYS A 44 -7.84 13.14 17.64
C LYS A 44 -8.85 12.83 18.74
N GLU A 45 -10.07 13.27 18.54
CA GLU A 45 -11.13 13.21 19.55
C GLU A 45 -11.98 11.93 19.43
N GLU A 46 -12.12 11.41 18.22
CA GLU A 46 -13.00 10.30 17.90
C GLU A 46 -12.22 9.13 17.31
N SER A 47 -12.56 7.90 17.70
CA SER A 47 -12.03 6.69 17.08
C SER A 47 -12.67 6.49 15.71
N VAL A 48 -11.95 6.83 14.64
CA VAL A 48 -12.35 6.66 13.24
C VAL A 48 -11.51 5.54 12.63
N GLN A 49 -12.17 4.54 12.03
CA GLN A 49 -11.47 3.39 11.43
C GLN A 49 -11.12 3.61 9.98
N ILE A 50 -11.88 4.43 9.25
CA ILE A 50 -11.65 4.68 7.83
C ILE A 50 -11.81 6.19 7.57
N ILE A 51 -10.83 6.79 6.91
CA ILE A 51 -10.95 8.14 6.36
C ILE A 51 -10.93 8.09 4.84
N VAL A 52 -11.90 8.75 4.22
CA VAL A 52 -12.01 8.92 2.76
C VAL A 52 -11.94 10.40 2.46
N SER A 53 -10.91 10.84 1.78
CA SER A 53 -10.67 12.26 1.50
C SER A 53 -10.67 12.58 0.02
N ASP A 54 -11.34 13.65 -0.37
CA ASP A 54 -11.07 14.25 -1.67
C ASP A 54 -9.64 14.81 -1.73
N GLN A 55 -9.07 14.83 -2.94
CA GLN A 55 -7.73 15.36 -3.18
C GLN A 55 -7.72 16.90 -3.24
N ARG A 56 -8.70 17.49 -3.91
CA ARG A 56 -8.68 18.93 -4.20
C ARG A 56 -9.57 19.72 -3.26
N MET A 57 -9.05 20.07 -2.11
CA MET A 57 -9.75 20.86 -1.10
C MET A 57 -9.04 22.19 -0.84
N PRO A 58 -9.77 23.25 -0.47
CA PRO A 58 -9.17 24.50 0.00
C PRO A 58 -8.31 24.25 1.26
N ARG A 59 -7.25 25.05 1.41
CA ARG A 59 -6.35 25.08 2.58
C ARG A 59 -5.43 23.88 2.77
N MET A 60 -5.85 22.66 2.42
CA MET A 60 -5.06 21.45 2.58
C MET A 60 -5.51 20.41 1.56
N SER A 61 -4.58 19.82 0.83
CA SER A 61 -4.88 18.72 -0.08
C SER A 61 -5.24 17.44 0.68
N GLY A 62 -5.98 16.54 0.01
CA GLY A 62 -6.27 15.22 0.59
C GLY A 62 -5.01 14.42 0.89
N ALA A 63 -3.99 14.49 0.02
CA ALA A 63 -2.70 13.85 0.25
C ALA A 63 -2.05 14.34 1.56
N GLU A 64 -2.05 15.65 1.79
CA GLU A 64 -1.52 16.25 3.03
C GLU A 64 -2.37 15.88 4.25
N LEU A 65 -3.70 15.92 4.13
CA LEU A 65 -4.61 15.49 5.20
C LEU A 65 -4.33 14.05 5.61
N LEU A 66 -4.23 13.14 4.63
CA LEU A 66 -3.99 11.72 4.90
C LEU A 66 -2.59 11.47 5.46
N ALA A 67 -1.57 12.24 5.06
CA ALA A 67 -0.25 12.18 5.65
C ALA A 67 -0.27 12.57 7.14
N ARG A 68 -0.92 13.70 7.48
CA ARG A 68 -1.07 14.15 8.88
C ARG A 68 -1.97 13.22 9.70
N SER A 69 -2.99 12.63 9.11
CA SER A 69 -3.85 11.66 9.80
C SER A 69 -3.11 10.42 10.26
N ARG A 70 -1.99 10.07 9.62
CA ARG A 70 -1.14 8.95 10.04
C ARG A 70 -0.50 9.17 11.41
N GLU A 71 -0.20 10.42 11.75
CA GLU A 71 0.41 10.76 13.04
C GLU A 71 -0.61 10.71 14.19
N VAL A 72 -1.85 11.09 13.92
CA VAL A 72 -2.90 11.21 14.97
C VAL A 72 -3.79 9.98 15.07
N ALA A 73 -3.93 9.22 13.97
CA ALA A 73 -4.73 8.00 13.90
C ALA A 73 -3.99 6.95 13.04
N PRO A 74 -2.90 6.34 13.53
CA PRO A 74 -2.05 5.44 12.75
C PRO A 74 -2.77 4.20 12.23
N GLU A 75 -3.74 3.66 12.98
CA GLU A 75 -4.51 2.46 12.61
C GLU A 75 -5.68 2.77 11.66
N CYS A 76 -6.01 4.03 11.45
CA CYS A 76 -7.07 4.43 10.53
C CYS A 76 -6.67 4.08 9.09
N LEU A 77 -7.56 3.42 8.34
CA LEU A 77 -7.35 3.10 6.92
C LEU A 77 -7.68 4.33 6.06
N ARG A 78 -6.80 4.66 5.14
CA ARG A 78 -6.80 5.90 4.36
C ARG A 78 -7.14 5.63 2.91
N ILE A 79 -8.19 6.28 2.41
CA ILE A 79 -8.65 6.18 1.03
C ILE A 79 -8.63 7.58 0.42
N LEU A 80 -8.00 7.74 -0.74
CA LEU A 80 -7.99 9.01 -1.47
C LEU A 80 -8.94 8.95 -2.66
N LEU A 81 -9.80 9.97 -2.78
CA LEU A 81 -10.61 10.23 -3.96
C LEU A 81 -9.86 11.24 -4.83
N THR A 82 -9.57 10.90 -6.09
CA THR A 82 -8.77 11.77 -6.96
C THR A 82 -9.27 11.76 -8.40
N GLY A 83 -9.03 12.84 -9.13
CA GLY A 83 -9.22 12.87 -10.58
C GLY A 83 -8.05 12.20 -11.32
N TYR A 84 -8.27 11.79 -12.55
CA TYR A 84 -7.27 11.12 -13.39
C TYR A 84 -5.98 11.91 -13.65
N SER A 85 -5.96 13.22 -13.40
CA SER A 85 -4.84 14.12 -13.74
C SER A 85 -3.85 14.37 -12.59
N ASP A 86 -4.05 13.80 -11.42
CA ASP A 86 -3.31 14.17 -10.20
C ASP A 86 -2.22 13.14 -9.83
N LEU A 87 -1.33 12.80 -10.79
CA LEU A 87 -0.25 11.82 -10.56
C LEU A 87 0.67 12.21 -9.39
N ASP A 88 1.12 13.46 -9.35
CA ASP A 88 2.04 13.91 -8.32
C ASP A 88 1.40 13.83 -6.92
N ALA A 89 0.12 14.17 -6.83
CA ALA A 89 -0.65 14.02 -5.61
C ALA A 89 -0.82 12.55 -5.19
N ALA A 90 -1.05 11.65 -6.15
CA ALA A 90 -1.13 10.23 -5.89
C ALA A 90 0.20 9.68 -5.35
N VAL A 91 1.32 10.07 -5.96
CA VAL A 91 2.68 9.72 -5.51
C VAL A 91 2.96 10.28 -4.11
N GLU A 92 2.61 11.53 -3.86
CA GLU A 92 2.78 12.17 -2.56
C GLU A 92 1.98 11.44 -1.47
N ALA A 93 0.71 11.20 -1.72
CA ALA A 93 -0.16 10.50 -0.78
C ALA A 93 0.32 9.07 -0.50
N LEU A 94 0.77 8.34 -1.52
CA LEU A 94 1.36 7.02 -1.34
C LEU A 94 2.62 7.08 -0.48
N ASN A 95 3.54 7.99 -0.82
CA ASN A 95 4.84 8.07 -0.17
C ASN A 95 4.78 8.61 1.26
N ASN A 96 3.83 9.46 1.58
CA ASN A 96 3.71 10.10 2.90
C ASN A 96 2.50 9.61 3.70
N GLY A 97 1.36 9.38 3.03
CA GLY A 97 0.08 9.12 3.68
C GLY A 97 -0.17 7.67 4.10
N GLY A 98 0.56 6.70 3.56
CA GLY A 98 0.28 5.28 3.83
C GLY A 98 -1.12 4.90 3.36
N ILE A 99 -1.43 5.18 2.11
CA ILE A 99 -2.75 5.00 1.51
C ILE A 99 -3.09 3.51 1.39
N PHE A 100 -4.29 3.14 1.82
CA PHE A 100 -4.86 1.82 1.62
C PHE A 100 -5.40 1.65 0.20
N ARG A 101 -6.12 2.67 -0.31
CA ARG A 101 -6.75 2.65 -1.63
C ARG A 101 -6.82 4.02 -2.28
N TYR A 102 -6.88 3.97 -3.60
CA TYR A 102 -7.30 5.09 -4.45
C TYR A 102 -8.61 4.79 -5.13
N LEU A 103 -9.48 5.79 -5.21
CA LEU A 103 -10.69 5.76 -6.03
C LEU A 103 -10.69 6.98 -6.94
N THR A 104 -11.04 6.78 -8.21
CA THR A 104 -11.05 7.85 -9.21
C THR A 104 -12.42 8.52 -9.29
N LYS A 105 -12.44 9.84 -9.39
CA LYS A 105 -13.67 10.61 -9.66
C LYS A 105 -13.92 10.68 -11.19
N PRO A 106 -15.12 10.40 -11.69
CA PRO A 106 -16.27 9.88 -10.96
C PRO A 106 -16.05 8.41 -10.54
N TRP A 107 -16.38 8.06 -9.32
CA TRP A 107 -16.25 6.69 -8.82
C TRP A 107 -17.45 5.83 -9.23
N ASP A 108 -17.21 4.53 -9.38
CA ASP A 108 -18.26 3.53 -9.46
C ASP A 108 -18.82 3.26 -8.04
N PRO A 109 -20.16 3.36 -7.83
CA PRO A 109 -20.76 3.09 -6.53
C PRO A 109 -20.49 1.68 -5.99
N GLN A 110 -20.36 0.68 -6.86
CA GLN A 110 -20.05 -0.68 -6.45
C GLN A 110 -18.60 -0.83 -6.05
N GLU A 111 -17.68 -0.18 -6.76
CA GLU A 111 -16.25 -0.14 -6.41
C GLU A 111 -16.03 0.56 -5.06
N MET A 112 -16.69 1.69 -4.83
CA MET A 112 -16.65 2.38 -3.53
C MET A 112 -17.19 1.47 -2.41
N ALA A 113 -18.34 0.85 -2.59
CA ALA A 113 -18.94 -0.03 -1.60
C ALA A 113 -18.05 -1.27 -1.33
N PHE A 114 -17.42 -1.83 -2.36
CA PHE A 114 -16.48 -2.95 -2.21
C PHE A 114 -15.25 -2.53 -1.42
N THR A 115 -14.65 -1.38 -1.75
CA THR A 115 -13.47 -0.84 -1.07
C THR A 115 -13.75 -0.57 0.41
N LEU A 116 -14.88 0.07 0.73
CA LEU A 116 -15.26 0.34 2.12
C LEU A 116 -15.51 -0.94 2.91
N ARG A 117 -16.12 -1.96 2.30
CA ARG A 117 -16.31 -3.27 2.95
C ARG A 117 -14.98 -3.94 3.27
N GLN A 118 -14.03 -4.00 2.31
CA GLN A 118 -12.70 -4.53 2.58
C GLN A 118 -11.98 -3.79 3.72
N ALA A 119 -12.06 -2.45 3.72
CA ALA A 119 -11.46 -1.65 4.77
C ALA A 119 -12.14 -1.92 6.12
N ALA A 120 -13.48 -2.04 6.16
CA ALA A 120 -14.23 -2.35 7.38
C ALA A 120 -13.84 -3.74 7.95
N GLU A 121 -13.73 -4.77 7.12
CA GLU A 121 -13.31 -6.11 7.53
C GLU A 121 -11.90 -6.11 8.15
N ILE A 122 -10.98 -5.30 7.62
CA ILE A 122 -9.64 -5.13 8.20
C ILE A 122 -9.73 -4.42 9.55
N ALA A 123 -10.48 -3.32 9.64
CA ALA A 123 -10.65 -2.55 10.86
C ALA A 123 -11.27 -3.37 11.99
N GLU A 124 -12.28 -4.18 11.69
CA GLU A 124 -12.93 -5.09 12.65
C GLU A 124 -11.97 -6.15 13.19
N ARG A 125 -11.14 -6.74 12.30
CA ARG A 125 -10.09 -7.69 12.72
C ARG A 125 -9.06 -7.03 13.62
N GLN A 126 -8.62 -5.83 13.29
CA GLN A 126 -7.67 -5.06 14.11
C GLN A 126 -8.25 -4.71 15.48
N ALA A 127 -9.52 -4.32 15.54
CA ALA A 127 -10.21 -4.00 16.81
C ALA A 127 -10.43 -5.22 17.70
N SER A 128 -10.57 -6.40 17.10
CA SER A 128 -10.81 -7.67 17.82
C SER A 128 -9.53 -8.36 18.29
N ALA A 129 -8.38 -7.89 17.82
CA ALA A 129 -7.10 -8.50 18.14
C ALA A 129 -6.70 -8.23 19.60
N PRO A 130 -6.24 -9.24 20.33
CA PRO A 130 -5.65 -9.00 21.63
C PRO A 130 -4.42 -8.11 21.48
N VAL A 131 -4.26 -7.13 22.38
CA VAL A 131 -3.04 -6.32 22.48
C VAL A 131 -1.91 -7.23 22.98
N THR A 132 -1.37 -8.04 22.10
CA THR A 132 -0.15 -8.79 22.38
C THR A 132 1.00 -7.82 22.23
N ALA A 133 1.66 -7.50 23.35
CA ALA A 133 2.97 -6.83 23.30
C ALA A 133 3.88 -7.72 22.46
N ALA A 134 4.14 -7.28 21.24
CA ALA A 134 5.05 -7.98 20.34
C ALA A 134 6.47 -7.90 20.93
N THR A 135 6.88 -8.91 21.65
CA THR A 135 8.29 -9.17 21.91
C THR A 135 8.86 -9.73 20.61
N SER A 136 9.17 -8.87 19.69
CA SER A 136 9.75 -9.29 18.44
C SER A 136 11.23 -8.99 18.43
N ASP A 137 11.96 -9.85 17.78
CA ASP A 137 13.32 -9.70 17.31
C ASP A 137 13.41 -8.49 16.34
N LEU A 138 13.13 -7.29 16.85
CA LEU A 138 13.25 -6.02 16.13
C LEU A 138 14.71 -5.77 15.65
N ALA A 139 15.65 -6.61 16.11
CA ALA A 139 17.07 -6.52 15.77
C ALA A 139 17.47 -7.46 14.61
N ALA A 140 16.61 -8.38 14.17
CA ALA A 140 16.99 -9.29 13.10
C ALA A 140 17.10 -8.58 11.75
N PRO A 141 18.18 -8.82 10.98
CA PRO A 141 18.38 -8.24 9.67
C PRO A 141 17.18 -8.45 8.75
N LEU A 142 16.86 -7.46 7.91
CA LEU A 142 15.88 -7.61 6.84
C LEU A 142 16.50 -8.27 5.62
N ASN A 143 15.71 -9.04 4.89
CA ASN A 143 16.06 -9.60 3.61
C ASN A 143 15.45 -8.74 2.49
N LEU A 144 16.31 -8.13 1.69
CA LEU A 144 15.93 -7.30 0.55
C LEU A 144 16.16 -8.06 -0.74
N LEU A 145 15.21 -8.00 -1.66
CA LEU A 145 15.36 -8.46 -3.04
C LEU A 145 15.34 -7.25 -3.97
N LEU A 146 16.37 -7.12 -4.81
CA LEU A 146 16.49 -6.09 -5.82
C LEU A 146 16.21 -6.67 -7.22
N LEU A 147 15.24 -6.08 -7.91
CA LEU A 147 14.85 -6.34 -9.31
C LEU A 147 15.05 -5.05 -10.12
N ASP A 148 16.30 -4.65 -10.29
CA ASP A 148 16.66 -3.43 -11.02
C ASP A 148 18.10 -3.57 -11.55
N ASP A 149 18.31 -3.24 -12.82
CA ASP A 149 19.63 -3.29 -13.47
C ASP A 149 20.35 -1.93 -13.44
N ASP A 150 19.71 -0.89 -12.90
CA ASP A 150 20.29 0.44 -12.79
C ASP A 150 21.38 0.49 -11.70
N PRO A 151 22.64 0.85 -12.07
CA PRO A 151 23.76 0.90 -11.13
C PRO A 151 23.53 1.89 -9.97
N GLU A 152 22.79 2.98 -10.17
CA GLU A 152 22.52 3.97 -9.13
C GLU A 152 21.54 3.40 -8.10
N THR A 153 20.50 2.71 -8.54
CA THR A 153 19.58 1.99 -7.65
C THR A 153 20.33 0.94 -6.83
N LEU A 154 21.15 0.13 -7.48
CA LEU A 154 21.97 -0.89 -6.82
C LEU A 154 22.86 -0.28 -5.75
N HIS A 155 23.62 0.76 -6.08
CA HIS A 155 24.54 1.41 -5.14
C HIS A 155 23.80 1.95 -3.90
N CYS A 156 22.63 2.57 -4.08
CA CYS A 156 21.83 3.08 -2.97
C CYS A 156 21.30 1.95 -2.06
N VAL A 157 20.83 0.84 -2.65
CA VAL A 157 20.33 -0.31 -1.87
C VAL A 157 21.46 -1.02 -1.15
N GLU A 158 22.62 -1.20 -1.78
CA GLU A 158 23.82 -1.78 -1.15
C GLU A 158 24.28 -0.96 0.05
N ALA A 159 24.38 0.37 -0.12
CA ALA A 159 24.77 1.26 0.98
C ALA A 159 23.78 1.18 2.15
N PHE A 160 22.47 1.14 1.87
CA PHE A 160 21.44 0.96 2.89
C PHE A 160 21.58 -0.38 3.62
N CYS A 161 21.78 -1.48 2.89
CA CYS A 161 21.94 -2.80 3.47
C CYS A 161 23.19 -2.91 4.34
N GLN A 162 24.30 -2.35 3.88
CA GLN A 162 25.57 -2.33 4.64
C GLN A 162 25.42 -1.53 5.94
N ALA A 163 24.81 -0.35 5.88
CA ALA A 163 24.62 0.49 7.06
C ALA A 163 23.69 -0.12 8.11
N GLY A 164 22.65 -0.87 7.67
CA GLY A 164 21.67 -1.50 8.55
C GLY A 164 21.97 -2.96 8.91
N GLY A 165 23.05 -3.56 8.36
CA GLY A 165 23.35 -4.98 8.54
C GLY A 165 22.32 -5.90 7.85
N HIS A 166 21.63 -5.41 6.82
CA HIS A 166 20.58 -6.14 6.09
C HIS A 166 21.19 -7.02 4.99
N ARG A 167 20.46 -8.08 4.60
CA ARG A 167 20.88 -8.98 3.53
C ARG A 167 20.30 -8.53 2.20
N LEU A 168 21.16 -8.34 1.18
CA LEU A 168 20.75 -8.05 -0.18
C LEU A 168 20.82 -9.29 -1.05
N MET A 169 19.74 -9.58 -1.76
CA MET A 169 19.63 -10.55 -2.85
C MET A 169 19.30 -9.81 -4.14
N ARG A 170 19.73 -10.35 -5.27
CA ARG A 170 19.48 -9.75 -6.59
C ARG A 170 18.91 -10.81 -7.53
N ALA A 171 18.03 -10.36 -8.42
CA ALA A 171 17.58 -11.17 -9.54
C ALA A 171 17.49 -10.26 -10.78
N HIS A 172 17.90 -10.81 -11.93
CA HIS A 172 18.02 -10.08 -13.19
C HIS A 172 16.88 -10.37 -14.17
N ASN A 173 15.95 -11.23 -13.79
CA ASN A 173 14.77 -11.59 -14.58
C ASN A 173 13.69 -12.20 -13.67
N LEU A 174 12.50 -12.38 -14.23
CA LEU A 174 11.35 -12.93 -13.51
C LEU A 174 11.64 -14.34 -12.97
N SER A 175 12.32 -15.19 -13.73
CA SER A 175 12.59 -16.57 -13.31
C SER A 175 13.50 -16.63 -12.08
N GLU A 176 14.56 -15.85 -12.04
CA GLU A 176 15.44 -15.73 -10.87
C GLU A 176 14.71 -15.15 -9.66
N ALA A 177 13.86 -14.12 -9.89
CA ALA A 177 13.03 -13.54 -8.83
C ALA A 177 12.11 -14.59 -8.19
N LEU A 178 11.43 -15.40 -9.00
CA LEU A 178 10.54 -16.45 -8.52
C LEU A 178 11.29 -17.54 -7.73
N VAL A 179 12.49 -17.92 -8.19
CA VAL A 179 13.35 -18.87 -7.45
C VAL A 179 13.74 -18.29 -6.10
N THR A 180 14.24 -17.06 -6.07
CA THR A 180 14.65 -16.40 -4.82
C THR A 180 13.49 -16.25 -3.84
N LEU A 181 12.32 -15.80 -4.30
CA LEU A 181 11.12 -15.62 -3.48
C LEU A 181 10.58 -16.92 -2.88
N ASN A 182 10.89 -18.06 -3.47
CA ASN A 182 10.52 -19.37 -2.94
C ASN A 182 11.55 -19.96 -1.98
N LEU A 183 12.84 -19.70 -2.23
CA LEU A 183 13.94 -20.26 -1.43
C LEU A 183 14.22 -19.44 -0.17
N GLU A 184 13.99 -18.14 -0.22
CA GLU A 184 14.42 -17.21 0.81
C GLU A 184 13.24 -16.35 1.32
N PRO A 185 13.17 -16.08 2.61
CA PRO A 185 12.22 -15.09 3.12
C PRO A 185 12.63 -13.70 2.63
N VAL A 186 11.71 -12.97 2.03
CA VAL A 186 11.91 -11.60 1.56
C VAL A 186 10.98 -10.66 2.31
N ASP A 187 11.54 -9.62 2.92
CA ASP A 187 10.77 -8.59 3.65
C ASP A 187 10.49 -7.37 2.77
N LEU A 188 11.50 -6.94 2.02
CA LEU A 188 11.44 -5.79 1.14
C LEU A 188 11.81 -6.18 -0.29
N LEU A 189 11.01 -5.73 -1.24
CA LEU A 189 11.27 -5.82 -2.66
C LEU A 189 11.49 -4.42 -3.21
N VAL A 190 12.62 -4.18 -3.86
CA VAL A 190 12.89 -2.98 -4.65
C VAL A 190 12.87 -3.40 -6.12
N SER A 191 11.95 -2.86 -6.91
CA SER A 191 11.74 -3.31 -8.29
C SER A 191 11.57 -2.15 -9.25
N ASP A 192 12.25 -2.20 -10.40
CA ASP A 192 11.77 -1.47 -11.57
C ASP A 192 10.51 -2.17 -12.12
N LEU A 193 9.70 -1.45 -12.87
CA LEU A 193 8.55 -2.01 -13.59
C LEU A 193 8.97 -2.79 -14.83
N LYS A 194 10.18 -2.55 -15.34
CA LYS A 194 10.74 -3.28 -16.49
C LYS A 194 12.13 -3.78 -16.16
N LEU A 195 12.32 -5.07 -16.21
CA LEU A 195 13.60 -5.74 -15.97
C LEU A 195 13.92 -6.69 -17.12
N GLY A 196 15.06 -6.51 -17.79
CA GLY A 196 15.44 -7.33 -18.95
C GLY A 196 14.40 -7.31 -20.10
N GLY A 197 13.60 -6.24 -20.22
CA GLY A 197 12.50 -6.13 -21.19
C GLY A 197 11.17 -6.74 -20.72
N GLU A 198 11.13 -7.43 -19.59
CA GLU A 198 9.93 -8.03 -19.00
C GLU A 198 9.19 -7.03 -18.12
N ASP A 199 7.86 -7.14 -18.08
CA ASP A 199 6.98 -6.35 -17.21
C ASP A 199 6.87 -7.01 -15.83
N MET A 200 7.29 -6.31 -14.78
CA MET A 200 7.27 -6.79 -13.41
C MET A 200 5.93 -6.51 -12.67
N ALA A 201 5.01 -5.76 -13.26
CA ALA A 201 3.73 -5.46 -12.63
C ALA A 201 2.90 -6.72 -12.27
N PRO A 202 2.82 -7.77 -13.13
CA PRO A 202 2.14 -9.01 -12.77
C PRO A 202 2.77 -9.73 -11.56
N LEU A 203 4.11 -9.71 -11.44
CA LEU A 203 4.79 -10.25 -10.26
C LEU A 203 4.41 -9.49 -8.99
N LEU A 204 4.47 -8.15 -9.02
CA LEU A 204 4.11 -7.29 -7.88
C LEU A 204 2.67 -7.55 -7.41
N LYS A 205 1.72 -7.68 -8.33
CA LYS A 205 0.31 -8.00 -8.05
C LYS A 205 0.15 -9.40 -7.45
N SER A 206 0.90 -10.39 -7.95
CA SER A 206 0.89 -11.75 -7.40
C SER A 206 1.46 -11.79 -5.99
N LEU A 207 2.54 -11.05 -5.73
CA LEU A 207 3.17 -10.98 -4.42
C LEU A 207 2.27 -10.31 -3.38
N ALA A 208 1.52 -9.28 -3.76
CA ALA A 208 0.56 -8.65 -2.85
C ALA A 208 -0.53 -9.61 -2.35
N GLN A 209 -0.89 -10.61 -3.17
CA GLN A 209 -1.85 -11.65 -2.81
C GLN A 209 -1.21 -12.82 -2.04
N ALA A 210 -0.02 -13.26 -2.46
CA ALA A 210 0.64 -14.44 -1.91
C ALA A 210 1.50 -14.14 -0.67
N HIS A 211 2.03 -12.94 -0.54
CA HIS A 211 2.98 -12.51 0.48
C HIS A 211 2.58 -11.17 1.12
N PRO A 212 1.50 -11.10 1.90
CA PRO A 212 0.95 -9.84 2.40
C PRO A 212 1.90 -9.04 3.31
N ARG A 213 2.92 -9.67 3.91
CA ARG A 213 3.95 -8.96 4.70
C ARG A 213 5.07 -8.36 3.86
N LEU A 214 5.28 -8.83 2.63
CA LEU A 214 6.30 -8.30 1.75
C LEU A 214 5.96 -6.88 1.32
N LEU A 215 6.85 -5.93 1.55
CA LEU A 215 6.70 -4.54 1.14
C LEU A 215 7.42 -4.30 -0.18
N SER A 216 6.71 -3.76 -1.16
CA SER A 216 7.26 -3.46 -2.49
C SER A 216 7.50 -1.96 -2.66
N LEU A 217 8.73 -1.59 -3.03
CA LEU A 217 9.09 -0.25 -3.48
C LEU A 217 9.30 -0.31 -4.99
N VAL A 218 8.58 0.52 -5.72
CA VAL A 218 8.72 0.63 -7.17
C VAL A 218 9.62 1.82 -7.49
N VAL A 219 10.68 1.56 -8.28
CA VAL A 219 11.68 2.56 -8.71
C VAL A 219 11.70 2.56 -10.22
N THR A 220 11.13 3.57 -10.88
CA THR A 220 10.96 3.52 -12.33
C THR A 220 10.92 4.91 -12.96
N PRO A 221 11.40 5.09 -14.22
CA PRO A 221 11.22 6.33 -14.98
C PRO A 221 9.80 6.50 -15.51
N PHE A 222 8.98 5.47 -15.40
CA PHE A 222 7.64 5.43 -15.97
C PHE A 222 6.67 6.35 -15.19
N ARG A 223 5.93 7.20 -15.92
CA ARG A 223 5.02 8.21 -15.35
C ARG A 223 3.62 8.12 -15.95
N ASP A 224 2.99 6.98 -15.80
CA ASP A 224 1.59 6.79 -16.20
C ASP A 224 0.70 6.74 -14.95
N THR A 225 -0.20 7.70 -14.84
CA THR A 225 -1.11 7.83 -13.69
C THR A 225 -2.00 6.61 -13.55
N GLN A 226 -2.56 6.09 -14.64
CA GLN A 226 -3.47 4.95 -14.58
C GLN A 226 -2.74 3.68 -14.17
N ALA A 227 -1.56 3.44 -14.74
CA ALA A 227 -0.72 2.30 -14.35
C ALA A 227 -0.31 2.38 -12.87
N LEU A 228 0.03 3.58 -12.37
CA LEU A 228 0.36 3.78 -10.96
C LEU A 228 -0.85 3.49 -10.04
N LEU A 229 -2.03 4.02 -10.36
CA LEU A 229 -3.24 3.78 -9.56
C LEU A 229 -3.59 2.29 -9.51
N LYS A 230 -3.44 1.56 -10.64
CA LYS A 230 -3.59 0.10 -10.66
C LYS A 230 -2.56 -0.59 -9.76
N LEU A 231 -1.29 -0.19 -9.80
CA LEU A 231 -0.26 -0.75 -8.93
C LEU A 231 -0.55 -0.50 -7.44
N ILE A 232 -1.06 0.67 -7.09
CA ILE A 232 -1.43 0.97 -5.71
C ILE A 232 -2.58 0.07 -5.25
N ASN A 233 -3.61 -0.11 -6.04
CA ASN A 233 -4.78 -0.90 -5.67
C ASN A 233 -4.55 -2.42 -5.77
N GLU A 234 -3.93 -2.88 -6.86
CA GLU A 234 -3.81 -4.30 -7.18
C GLU A 234 -2.50 -4.92 -6.66
N ALA A 235 -1.38 -4.16 -6.62
CA ALA A 235 -0.10 -4.61 -6.07
C ALA A 235 0.17 -4.06 -4.67
N GLN A 236 -0.62 -3.11 -4.20
CA GLN A 236 -0.44 -2.46 -2.89
C GLN A 236 1.01 -2.08 -2.60
N ILE A 237 1.65 -1.44 -3.59
CA ILE A 237 3.03 -0.97 -3.45
C ILE A 237 3.16 -0.01 -2.27
N PHE A 238 4.24 -0.13 -1.53
CA PHE A 238 4.47 0.69 -0.33
C PHE A 238 5.01 2.08 -0.68
N ARG A 239 5.85 2.18 -1.72
CA ARG A 239 6.44 3.44 -2.20
C ARG A 239 6.58 3.42 -3.71
N TYR A 240 6.47 4.59 -4.31
CA TYR A 240 6.79 4.85 -5.70
C TYR A 240 7.88 5.92 -5.76
N LEU A 241 9.02 5.60 -6.34
CA LEU A 241 10.21 6.44 -6.39
C LEU A 241 10.60 6.66 -7.85
N PRO A 242 10.47 7.88 -8.38
CA PRO A 242 10.77 8.14 -9.78
C PRO A 242 12.29 8.14 -10.05
N LYS A 243 12.69 7.61 -11.23
CA LYS A 243 14.02 7.81 -11.78
C LYS A 243 14.09 9.16 -12.54
N PRO A 244 15.21 9.90 -12.55
CA PRO A 244 16.47 9.58 -11.87
C PRO A 244 16.35 9.65 -10.35
N ILE A 245 17.10 8.81 -9.67
CA ILE A 245 17.04 8.67 -8.20
C ILE A 245 17.50 9.95 -7.52
N ARG A 246 16.68 10.42 -6.58
CA ARG A 246 17.08 11.45 -5.61
C ARG A 246 17.47 10.75 -4.30
N ARG A 247 18.78 10.59 -4.06
CA ARG A 247 19.33 9.79 -2.94
C ARG A 247 18.61 10.01 -1.61
N GLY A 248 18.44 11.27 -1.18
CA GLY A 248 17.78 11.55 0.10
C GLY A 248 16.32 11.10 0.17
N LEU A 249 15.56 11.15 -0.94
CA LEU A 249 14.20 10.66 -1.00
C LEU A 249 14.18 9.12 -1.03
N PHE A 250 15.11 8.52 -1.76
CA PHE A 250 15.26 7.07 -1.84
C PHE A 250 15.61 6.46 -0.48
N GLU A 251 16.60 7.01 0.21
CA GLU A 251 16.99 6.57 1.55
C GLU A 251 15.85 6.71 2.57
N LYS A 252 15.09 7.81 2.52
CA LYS A 252 13.89 7.98 3.37
C LYS A 252 12.85 6.90 3.06
N GLY A 253 12.67 6.57 1.77
CA GLY A 253 11.76 5.51 1.34
C GLY A 253 12.15 4.13 1.89
N LEU A 254 13.44 3.77 1.79
CA LEU A 254 13.98 2.52 2.33
C LEU A 254 13.87 2.45 3.85
N LYS A 255 14.20 3.52 4.57
CA LYS A 255 14.07 3.59 6.03
C LYS A 255 12.62 3.38 6.46
N ALA A 256 11.68 4.11 5.86
CA ALA A 256 10.25 3.95 6.15
C ALA A 256 9.74 2.53 5.86
N ALA A 257 10.24 1.90 4.78
CA ALA A 257 9.90 0.53 4.45
C ALA A 257 10.48 -0.47 5.48
N ALA A 258 11.70 -0.25 5.93
CA ALA A 258 12.32 -1.09 6.97
C ALA A 258 11.56 -1.00 8.29
N GLU A 259 11.24 0.21 8.75
CA GLU A 259 10.42 0.43 9.95
C GLU A 259 9.06 -0.28 9.84
N GLN A 260 8.41 -0.17 8.70
CA GLN A 260 7.12 -0.84 8.46
C GLN A 260 7.26 -2.37 8.40
N ALA A 261 8.35 -2.90 7.80
CA ALA A 261 8.62 -4.32 7.76
C ALA A 261 8.84 -4.90 9.17
N PHE A 262 9.58 -4.21 10.02
CA PHE A 262 9.74 -4.61 11.42
C PHE A 262 8.39 -4.65 12.16
N LEU A 263 7.55 -3.62 11.99
CA LEU A 263 6.22 -3.61 12.58
C LEU A 263 5.37 -4.80 12.09
N TRP A 264 5.43 -5.13 10.81
CA TRP A 264 4.62 -6.22 10.25
C TRP A 264 5.16 -7.63 10.57
N ARG A 265 6.46 -7.78 10.82
CA ARG A 265 7.02 -9.05 11.30
C ARG A 265 6.38 -9.49 12.61
N SER A 266 6.11 -8.55 13.50
CA SER A 266 5.55 -8.80 14.83
C SER A 266 4.03 -8.94 14.84
N ARG A 267 3.32 -8.53 13.77
CA ARG A 267 1.86 -8.64 13.68
C ARG A 267 1.41 -10.03 13.19
N PRO A 268 0.32 -10.59 13.72
CA PRO A 268 -0.38 -11.68 13.09
C PRO A 268 -0.72 -11.38 11.63
N LEU A 269 -0.70 -12.39 10.76
CA LEU A 269 -0.83 -12.19 9.31
C LEU A 269 -2.18 -11.58 8.92
N ASP A 270 -3.23 -11.98 9.61
CA ASP A 270 -4.61 -11.50 9.43
C ASP A 270 -4.81 -10.04 9.85
N LEU A 271 -3.87 -9.47 10.62
CA LEU A 271 -3.88 -8.07 11.06
C LEU A 271 -3.06 -7.14 10.16
N VAL A 272 -2.37 -7.67 9.15
CA VAL A 272 -1.69 -6.84 8.15
C VAL A 272 -2.75 -6.16 7.28
N PRO A 273 -2.76 -4.80 7.20
CA PRO A 273 -3.82 -4.06 6.51
C PRO A 273 -3.66 -4.13 4.99
N ARG A 274 -3.77 -5.32 4.43
CA ARG A 274 -3.68 -5.57 3.00
C ARG A 274 -4.88 -6.34 2.48
N ALA A 275 -5.38 -5.88 1.31
CA ALA A 275 -6.42 -6.53 0.53
C ALA A 275 -6.23 -6.14 -0.94
N ALA A 276 -5.25 -6.74 -1.62
CA ALA A 276 -4.96 -6.46 -3.03
C ALA A 276 -6.18 -6.78 -3.91
N GLU A 277 -6.50 -5.89 -4.84
CA GLU A 277 -7.56 -6.13 -5.81
C GLU A 277 -7.11 -7.13 -6.87
N VAL A 278 -8.05 -7.93 -7.35
CA VAL A 278 -7.80 -8.79 -8.51
C VAL A 278 -7.82 -7.92 -9.76
N PRO A 279 -6.85 -8.07 -10.69
CA PRO A 279 -6.83 -7.31 -11.93
C PRO A 279 -8.14 -7.47 -12.71
N LYS A 280 -8.70 -6.36 -13.17
CA LYS A 280 -9.98 -6.33 -13.90
C LYS A 280 -9.83 -6.82 -15.36
N GLU A 281 -8.63 -6.67 -15.94
CA GLU A 281 -8.32 -7.07 -17.31
C GLU A 281 -8.03 -8.58 -17.39
N ALA A 282 -8.78 -9.31 -18.23
CA ALA A 282 -8.68 -10.77 -18.32
C ALA A 282 -7.26 -11.27 -18.64
N GLY A 283 -6.53 -10.62 -19.55
CA GLY A 283 -5.15 -10.99 -19.90
C GLY A 283 -4.15 -10.77 -18.76
N GLU A 284 -4.34 -9.73 -17.98
CA GLU A 284 -3.51 -9.43 -16.82
C GLU A 284 -3.81 -10.38 -15.65
N ASN A 285 -5.09 -10.66 -15.41
CA ASN A 285 -5.52 -11.62 -14.41
C ASN A 285 -4.97 -13.04 -14.72
N GLN A 286 -4.92 -13.44 -15.98
CA GLN A 286 -4.33 -14.71 -16.40
C GLN A 286 -2.81 -14.76 -16.10
N ARG A 287 -2.07 -13.68 -16.35
CA ARG A 287 -0.64 -13.58 -16.04
C ARG A 287 -0.40 -13.66 -14.52
N VAL A 288 -1.15 -12.92 -13.74
CA VAL A 288 -1.10 -12.97 -12.27
C VAL A 288 -1.42 -14.38 -11.77
N GLY A 289 -2.47 -15.01 -12.26
CA GLY A 289 -2.83 -16.39 -11.93
C GLY A 289 -1.73 -17.41 -12.29
N SER A 290 -1.05 -17.22 -13.43
CA SER A 290 0.09 -18.07 -13.83
C SER A 290 1.25 -17.95 -12.84
N ILE A 291 1.61 -16.73 -12.42
CA ILE A 291 2.69 -16.48 -11.46
C ILE A 291 2.33 -17.05 -10.08
N LEU A 292 1.08 -16.84 -9.61
CA LEU A 292 0.61 -17.43 -8.36
C LEU A 292 0.71 -18.97 -8.39
N GLY A 293 0.33 -19.59 -9.51
CA GLY A 293 0.49 -21.03 -9.71
C GLY A 293 1.96 -21.49 -9.72
N MET A 294 2.90 -20.68 -10.23
CA MET A 294 4.33 -20.97 -10.15
C MET A 294 4.84 -20.87 -8.70
N LEU A 295 4.47 -19.81 -7.98
CA LEU A 295 4.82 -19.64 -6.56
C LEU A 295 4.30 -20.80 -5.70
N ALA A 296 3.07 -21.26 -5.92
CA ALA A 296 2.50 -22.38 -5.17
C ALA A 296 3.23 -23.71 -5.46
N ARG A 297 3.47 -24.03 -6.74
CA ARG A 297 4.14 -25.28 -7.14
C ARG A 297 5.59 -25.37 -6.66
N LEU A 298 6.29 -24.24 -6.61
CA LEU A 298 7.67 -24.23 -6.10
C LEU A 298 7.70 -24.49 -4.59
N ARG A 299 6.72 -23.99 -3.82
CA ARG A 299 6.57 -24.30 -2.39
C ARG A 299 6.30 -25.78 -2.13
N GLU A 300 5.41 -26.41 -2.89
CA GLU A 300 5.08 -27.84 -2.75
C GLU A 300 6.32 -28.73 -2.97
N ARG A 301 7.17 -28.41 -3.95
CA ARG A 301 8.40 -29.17 -4.24
C ARG A 301 9.48 -29.06 -3.17
N MET A 302 9.41 -28.07 -2.29
CA MET A 302 10.37 -27.90 -1.19
C MET A 302 9.93 -28.59 0.10
N ILE A 303 8.64 -28.91 0.21
CA ILE A 303 8.07 -29.60 1.38
C ILE A 303 8.06 -31.13 1.17
N ALA A 304 8.17 -31.57 -0.10
CA ALA A 304 8.29 -32.98 -0.47
C ALA A 304 9.75 -33.44 -0.53
#